data_cf831019ec4527cb694f786ad66e7a4a
#
_entry.id   cf831019ec4527cb694f786ad66e7a4a
#
_cell.length_a   1.000
_cell.length_b   1.000
_cell.length_c   1.000
_cell.angle_alpha   90.00
_cell.angle_beta   90.00
_cell.angle_gamma   90.00
#
_symmetry.space_group_name_H-M   'P 1'
#
loop_
_entity.id
_entity.type
_entity.pdbx_description
1 polymer ?
#
loop_
_entity_poly.entity_id
_entity_poly.type
_entity_poly.pdbx_seq_one_letter_code
_entity_poly.pdbx_strand_id
1 'polypeptide(L)'
;MDELKVSERRACQVLGQHRSTQRKIAKTPDDEASLTADITALALQYGRYGYRRITAMLHQAGWIVNVKRVERIWRREGLKVPHKQPKRSRLWLNDSSCIRLRPEYPNHVWSYDFVEDRTHNGRKIRMLNVIDEFTRECIAIRVDRKLKAVDVIDVLSDLFILRGIPTHIRSDNGPEFIAKALREWITAVGAKTAYIMPGSPWENGYCESFNSKLRDELLNGEIFYTLKEAKIIIENWRQHYNTVRPHSSLGYKPPAPEAVVWPKQNGPASTPTVASRPIMH
;
A
#
# COMPACT_ATOMS: atom_id res chain seq x y z
N MET A 1 -8.40 28.12 41.66
CA MET A 1 -9.54 28.84 42.24
C MET A 1 -9.20 29.37 43.63
N ASP A 2 -8.42 28.66 44.38
CA ASP A 2 -8.06 28.99 45.76
C ASP A 2 -7.17 30.25 45.85
N GLU A 3 -6.27 30.48 44.91
CA GLU A 3 -5.40 31.66 44.90
C GLU A 3 -6.16 32.99 44.69
N LEU A 4 -7.24 32.99 43.88
CA LEU A 4 -7.97 34.19 43.53
C LEU A 4 -9.26 34.39 44.35
N LYS A 5 -9.59 33.48 45.28
CA LYS A 5 -10.83 33.48 46.12
C LYS A 5 -12.12 33.70 45.31
N VAL A 6 -12.17 33.22 44.06
CA VAL A 6 -13.30 33.37 43.13
C VAL A 6 -14.10 32.08 43.09
N SER A 7 -15.42 32.14 43.17
CA SER A 7 -16.27 30.96 43.05
C SER A 7 -16.22 30.35 41.67
N GLU A 8 -16.32 29.01 41.60
CA GLU A 8 -16.37 28.27 40.32
C GLU A 8 -17.42 28.82 39.36
N ARG A 9 -18.60 29.20 39.88
CA ARG A 9 -19.68 29.78 39.07
C ARG A 9 -19.25 31.07 38.37
N ARG A 10 -18.59 31.98 39.11
CA ARG A 10 -18.13 33.25 38.56
C ARG A 10 -16.96 33.04 37.55
N ALA A 11 -16.03 32.15 37.87
CA ALA A 11 -14.93 31.80 36.96
C ALA A 11 -15.47 31.23 35.66
N CYS A 12 -16.38 30.27 35.69
CA CYS A 12 -16.98 29.67 34.50
C CYS A 12 -17.77 30.69 33.66
N GLN A 13 -18.48 31.62 34.34
CA GLN A 13 -19.23 32.68 33.67
C GLN A 13 -18.32 33.65 32.94
N VAL A 14 -17.20 34.07 33.53
CA VAL A 14 -16.22 34.98 32.94
C VAL A 14 -15.50 34.32 31.75
N LEU A 15 -15.17 33.02 31.85
CA LEU A 15 -14.50 32.26 30.82
C LEU A 15 -15.44 31.74 29.71
N GLY A 16 -16.77 31.95 29.84
CA GLY A 16 -17.75 31.40 28.91
C GLY A 16 -17.82 29.86 28.92
N GLN A 17 -17.33 29.21 29.98
CA GLN A 17 -17.26 27.75 30.08
C GLN A 17 -18.42 27.21 30.94
N HIS A 18 -19.11 26.18 30.46
CA HIS A 18 -20.17 25.53 31.20
C HIS A 18 -19.61 24.78 32.42
N ARG A 19 -20.27 24.87 33.59
CA ARG A 19 -19.80 24.22 34.84
C ARG A 19 -19.67 22.71 34.74
N SER A 20 -20.56 22.04 33.98
CA SER A 20 -20.45 20.60 33.75
C SER A 20 -19.16 20.21 33.01
N THR A 21 -18.67 21.07 32.12
CA THR A 21 -17.40 20.88 31.44
C THR A 21 -16.23 21.00 32.41
N GLN A 22 -16.28 21.98 33.32
CA GLN A 22 -15.25 22.17 34.35
C GLN A 22 -15.19 20.99 35.35
N ARG A 23 -16.34 20.41 35.70
CA ARG A 23 -16.46 19.29 36.64
C ARG A 23 -16.27 17.91 35.97
N LYS A 24 -16.09 17.88 34.62
CA LYS A 24 -15.95 16.62 33.92
C LYS A 24 -14.62 15.96 34.29
N ILE A 25 -14.68 14.90 35.04
CA ILE A 25 -13.53 14.01 35.26
C ILE A 25 -13.39 13.12 33.99
N ALA A 26 -12.25 13.18 33.38
CA ALA A 26 -11.96 12.30 32.23
C ALA A 26 -11.89 10.85 32.72
N LYS A 27 -12.82 10.01 32.27
CA LYS A 27 -12.71 8.55 32.48
C LYS A 27 -11.78 7.98 31.46
N THR A 28 -10.64 7.50 31.89
CA THR A 28 -9.73 6.72 31.05
C THR A 28 -10.23 5.27 31.05
N PRO A 29 -10.54 4.67 29.91
CA PRO A 29 -10.91 3.26 29.83
C PRO A 29 -9.78 2.36 30.33
N ASP A 30 -10.10 1.25 30.97
CA ASP A 30 -9.12 0.33 31.58
C ASP A 30 -8.17 -0.29 30.54
N ASP A 31 -8.59 -0.35 29.27
CA ASP A 31 -7.81 -0.87 28.14
C ASP A 31 -6.90 0.19 27.47
N GLU A 32 -6.88 1.44 27.96
CA GLU A 32 -6.14 2.53 27.32
C GLU A 32 -4.62 2.28 27.30
N ALA A 33 -4.07 1.70 28.37
CA ALA A 33 -2.63 1.40 28.45
C ALA A 33 -2.22 0.33 27.42
N SER A 34 -2.96 -0.77 27.35
CA SER A 34 -2.73 -1.84 26.38
C SER A 34 -2.90 -1.34 24.95
N LEU A 35 -3.94 -0.57 24.67
CA LEU A 35 -4.16 0.03 23.36
C LEU A 35 -3.02 0.99 22.97
N THR A 36 -2.51 1.77 23.91
CA THR A 36 -1.38 2.69 23.66
C THR A 36 -0.10 1.91 23.33
N ALA A 37 0.16 0.82 24.04
CA ALA A 37 1.31 -0.05 23.77
C ALA A 37 1.23 -0.66 22.36
N ASP A 38 0.07 -1.18 21.95
CA ASP A 38 -0.14 -1.76 20.63
C ASP A 38 -0.02 -0.71 19.51
N ILE A 39 -0.58 0.49 19.70
CA ILE A 39 -0.43 1.60 18.74
C ILE A 39 1.06 1.95 18.57
N THR A 40 1.80 2.04 19.67
CA THR A 40 3.23 2.39 19.64
C THR A 40 4.06 1.29 18.98
N ALA A 41 3.80 0.03 19.30
CA ALA A 41 4.47 -1.12 18.69
C ALA A 41 4.23 -1.17 17.17
N LEU A 42 2.98 -1.00 16.73
CA LEU A 42 2.64 -0.95 15.30
C LEU A 42 3.27 0.27 14.61
N ALA A 43 3.31 1.43 15.26
CA ALA A 43 3.95 2.63 14.70
C ALA A 43 5.46 2.48 14.54
N LEU A 44 6.13 1.78 15.46
CA LEU A 44 7.55 1.45 15.37
C LEU A 44 7.82 0.44 14.24
N GLN A 45 7.00 -0.60 14.14
CA GLN A 45 7.12 -1.62 13.10
C GLN A 45 6.82 -1.07 11.69
N TYR A 46 5.85 -0.18 11.57
CA TYR A 46 5.37 0.39 10.31
C TYR A 46 5.50 1.91 10.28
N GLY A 47 6.70 2.41 10.35
CA GLY A 47 7.00 3.85 10.47
C GLY A 47 6.43 4.76 9.37
N ARG A 48 5.94 4.18 8.25
CA ARG A 48 5.28 4.92 7.16
C ARG A 48 3.74 4.85 7.21
N TYR A 49 3.16 4.21 8.26
CA TYR A 49 1.71 4.12 8.43
C TYR A 49 1.22 5.18 9.40
N GLY A 50 0.23 5.95 8.99
CA GLY A 50 -0.45 6.90 9.89
C GLY A 50 -1.58 6.23 10.67
N TYR A 51 -2.13 6.95 11.65
CA TYR A 51 -3.13 6.46 12.58
C TYR A 51 -4.32 5.71 11.93
N ARG A 52 -4.73 6.07 10.69
CA ARG A 52 -5.84 5.38 10.00
C ARG A 52 -5.49 3.96 9.59
N ARG A 53 -4.26 3.73 9.08
CA ARG A 53 -3.79 2.37 8.76
C ARG A 53 -3.53 1.58 10.03
N ILE A 54 -2.95 2.20 11.05
CA ILE A 54 -2.76 1.59 12.38
C ILE A 54 -4.11 1.17 12.96
N THR A 55 -5.15 1.99 12.85
CA THR A 55 -6.51 1.60 13.27
C THR A 55 -7.01 0.36 12.53
N ALA A 56 -6.79 0.28 11.22
CA ALA A 56 -7.19 -0.90 10.46
C ALA A 56 -6.44 -2.17 10.90
N MET A 57 -5.15 -2.06 11.20
CA MET A 57 -4.35 -3.17 11.73
C MET A 57 -4.81 -3.58 13.13
N LEU A 58 -5.16 -2.63 13.99
CA LEU A 58 -5.76 -2.92 15.30
C LEU A 58 -7.09 -3.67 15.16
N HIS A 59 -7.94 -3.29 14.19
CA HIS A 59 -9.17 -4.03 13.91
C HIS A 59 -8.88 -5.48 13.44
N GLN A 60 -7.87 -5.68 12.61
CA GLN A 60 -7.43 -7.01 12.19
C GLN A 60 -6.91 -7.85 13.37
N ALA A 61 -6.29 -7.18 14.36
CA ALA A 61 -5.84 -7.81 15.61
C ALA A 61 -6.98 -8.02 16.64
N GLY A 62 -8.21 -7.65 16.30
CA GLY A 62 -9.41 -7.87 17.15
C GLY A 62 -9.79 -6.70 18.05
N TRP A 63 -9.12 -5.56 17.97
CA TRP A 63 -9.53 -4.38 18.70
C TRP A 63 -10.81 -3.77 18.15
N ILE A 64 -11.76 -3.48 19.03
CA ILE A 64 -12.97 -2.70 18.71
C ILE A 64 -12.74 -1.26 19.17
N VAL A 65 -12.13 -0.45 18.29
CA VAL A 65 -11.72 0.91 18.63
C VAL A 65 -12.11 1.91 17.54
N ASN A 66 -12.54 3.10 17.95
CA ASN A 66 -12.85 4.19 17.02
C ASN A 66 -11.56 4.89 16.55
N VAL A 67 -11.51 5.23 15.28
CA VAL A 67 -10.39 5.99 14.64
C VAL A 67 -10.03 7.25 15.43
N LYS A 68 -11.04 7.99 15.96
CA LYS A 68 -10.81 9.21 16.76
C LYS A 68 -10.08 8.93 18.07
N ARG A 69 -10.32 7.76 18.69
CA ARG A 69 -9.60 7.35 19.91
C ARG A 69 -8.14 7.06 19.58
N VAL A 70 -7.88 6.32 18.51
CA VAL A 70 -6.51 6.05 18.04
C VAL A 70 -5.79 7.34 17.65
N GLU A 71 -6.46 8.25 16.95
CA GLU A 71 -5.89 9.56 16.60
C GLU A 71 -5.51 10.40 17.81
N ARG A 72 -6.36 10.40 18.86
CA ARG A 72 -6.09 11.10 20.12
C ARG A 72 -4.84 10.55 20.80
N ILE A 73 -4.72 9.22 20.92
CA ILE A 73 -3.54 8.56 21.48
C ILE A 73 -2.31 8.85 20.61
N TRP A 74 -2.42 8.69 19.30
CA TRP A 74 -1.37 9.00 18.34
C TRP A 74 -0.76 10.39 18.55
N ARG A 75 -1.61 11.40 18.74
CA ARG A 75 -1.16 12.78 18.99
C ARG A 75 -0.56 12.95 20.38
N ARG A 76 -1.13 12.31 21.39
CA ARG A 76 -0.63 12.34 22.77
C ARG A 76 0.78 11.74 22.86
N GLU A 77 1.01 10.62 22.22
CA GLU A 77 2.33 9.95 22.18
C GLU A 77 3.31 10.63 21.19
N GLY A 78 2.95 11.74 20.57
CA GLY A 78 3.82 12.48 19.66
C GLY A 78 4.20 11.74 18.38
N LEU A 79 3.44 10.68 18.04
CA LEU A 79 3.70 9.87 16.85
C LEU A 79 3.48 10.68 15.57
N LYS A 80 4.41 10.56 14.63
CA LYS A 80 4.36 11.29 13.34
C LYS A 80 4.82 10.38 12.21
N VAL A 81 4.16 10.50 11.06
CA VAL A 81 4.67 9.91 9.80
C VAL A 81 5.59 10.93 9.15
N PRO A 82 6.78 10.52 8.65
CA PRO A 82 7.66 11.42 7.92
C PRO A 82 6.92 12.13 6.80
N HIS A 83 7.18 13.43 6.65
CA HIS A 83 6.45 14.26 5.69
C HIS A 83 6.81 13.82 4.27
N LYS A 84 5.80 13.59 3.42
CA LYS A 84 6.02 13.40 1.98
C LYS A 84 6.48 14.73 1.39
N GLN A 85 7.46 14.68 0.49
CA GLN A 85 7.79 15.87 -0.30
C GLN A 85 6.53 16.35 -1.03
N PRO A 86 6.23 17.66 -0.99
CA PRO A 86 5.10 18.19 -1.71
C PRO A 86 5.25 17.86 -3.20
N LYS A 87 4.19 17.35 -3.79
CA LYS A 87 4.14 17.17 -5.25
C LYS A 87 4.31 18.55 -5.87
N ARG A 88 5.30 18.71 -6.75
CA ARG A 88 5.36 19.91 -7.59
C ARG A 88 4.06 19.95 -8.38
N SER A 89 3.25 20.98 -8.16
CA SER A 89 2.01 21.17 -8.91
C SER A 89 2.37 21.35 -10.39
N ARG A 90 1.91 20.43 -11.24
CA ARG A 90 1.91 20.62 -12.67
C ARG A 90 0.58 21.30 -13.01
N LEU A 91 0.64 22.44 -13.70
CA LEU A 91 -0.52 23.01 -14.36
C LEU A 91 -0.93 22.05 -15.48
N TRP A 92 -2.02 21.33 -15.26
CA TRP A 92 -2.63 20.46 -16.26
C TRP A 92 -3.81 21.23 -16.85
N LEU A 93 -3.72 21.50 -18.14
CA LEU A 93 -4.89 21.81 -18.94
C LEU A 93 -5.66 20.50 -19.11
N ASN A 94 -6.69 20.31 -18.31
CA ASN A 94 -7.55 19.15 -18.36
C ASN A 94 -8.67 19.44 -19.35
N ASP A 95 -8.46 19.14 -20.62
CA ASP A 95 -9.44 19.36 -21.68
C ASP A 95 -10.53 18.28 -21.75
N SER A 96 -10.60 17.39 -20.76
CA SER A 96 -11.60 16.32 -20.62
C SER A 96 -11.66 15.32 -21.81
N SER A 97 -10.72 15.40 -22.76
CA SER A 97 -10.79 14.62 -24.00
C SER A 97 -10.29 13.19 -23.89
N CYS A 98 -9.61 12.82 -22.80
CA CYS A 98 -9.08 11.46 -22.63
C CYS A 98 -10.06 10.54 -21.90
N ILE A 99 -10.70 9.65 -22.63
CA ILE A 99 -11.48 8.52 -22.07
C ILE A 99 -10.47 7.49 -21.54
N ARG A 100 -10.18 7.55 -20.24
CA ARG A 100 -9.33 6.56 -19.59
C ARG A 100 -10.06 5.22 -19.48
N LEU A 101 -9.45 4.14 -19.98
CA LEU A 101 -9.91 2.78 -19.72
C LEU A 101 -9.85 2.52 -18.21
N ARG A 102 -11.02 2.36 -17.56
CA ARG A 102 -11.13 2.03 -16.14
C ARG A 102 -11.27 0.52 -15.97
N PRO A 103 -10.58 -0.08 -15.00
CA PRO A 103 -10.76 -1.49 -14.70
C PRO A 103 -12.14 -1.71 -14.09
N GLU A 104 -12.87 -2.74 -14.55
CA GLU A 104 -14.25 -3.03 -14.13
C GLU A 104 -14.37 -4.33 -13.33
N TYR A 105 -13.41 -5.26 -13.52
CA TYR A 105 -13.38 -6.58 -12.86
C TYR A 105 -11.93 -7.06 -12.71
N PRO A 106 -11.67 -8.09 -11.87
CA PRO A 106 -10.34 -8.68 -11.75
C PRO A 106 -9.83 -9.19 -13.10
N ASN A 107 -8.54 -9.04 -13.38
CA ASN A 107 -7.90 -9.40 -14.66
C ASN A 107 -8.43 -8.62 -15.88
N HIS A 108 -9.12 -7.48 -15.68
CA HIS A 108 -9.52 -6.62 -16.79
C HIS A 108 -8.32 -5.88 -17.38
N VAL A 109 -7.57 -5.19 -16.54
CA VAL A 109 -6.41 -4.39 -16.94
C VAL A 109 -5.25 -4.71 -16.02
N TRP A 110 -4.17 -5.25 -16.58
CA TRP A 110 -2.89 -5.31 -15.88
C TRP A 110 -2.01 -4.16 -16.35
N SER A 111 -1.39 -3.48 -15.41
CA SER A 111 -0.37 -2.49 -15.71
C SER A 111 0.99 -2.94 -15.20
N TYR A 112 2.04 -2.62 -15.95
CA TYR A 112 3.40 -2.89 -15.53
C TYR A 112 4.32 -1.71 -15.81
N ASP A 113 5.40 -1.66 -15.03
CA ASP A 113 6.39 -0.59 -15.10
C ASP A 113 7.71 -1.04 -14.48
N PHE A 114 8.80 -0.34 -14.83
CA PHE A 114 10.10 -0.58 -14.25
C PHE A 114 10.42 0.41 -13.13
N VAL A 115 11.01 -0.11 -12.06
CA VAL A 115 11.63 0.68 -11.00
C VAL A 115 13.11 0.31 -10.91
N GLU A 116 13.97 1.31 -10.78
CA GLU A 116 15.40 1.11 -10.58
C GLU A 116 15.83 1.51 -9.18
N ASP A 117 16.79 0.76 -8.64
CA ASP A 117 17.48 1.05 -7.40
C ASP A 117 18.93 0.55 -7.49
N ARG A 118 19.68 0.61 -6.40
CA ARG A 118 21.08 0.18 -6.33
C ARG A 118 21.35 -0.64 -5.09
N THR A 119 22.23 -1.63 -5.23
CA THR A 119 22.84 -2.29 -4.08
C THR A 119 23.91 -1.40 -3.44
N HIS A 120 24.29 -1.66 -2.19
CA HIS A 120 25.28 -0.90 -1.41
C HIS A 120 26.57 -0.61 -2.20
N ASN A 121 27.01 -1.55 -3.02
CA ASN A 121 28.20 -1.40 -3.88
C ASN A 121 27.95 -0.57 -5.17
N GLY A 122 26.83 0.16 -5.25
CA GLY A 122 26.48 1.06 -6.35
C GLY A 122 25.94 0.36 -7.63
N ARG A 123 25.91 -0.98 -7.67
CA ARG A 123 25.43 -1.72 -8.85
C ARG A 123 23.91 -1.60 -8.96
N LYS A 124 23.43 -1.24 -10.13
CA LYS A 124 21.98 -1.14 -10.41
C LYS A 124 21.26 -2.46 -10.21
N ILE A 125 20.05 -2.38 -9.69
CA ILE A 125 19.02 -3.41 -9.75
C ILE A 125 17.79 -2.82 -10.41
N ARG A 126 17.09 -3.62 -11.16
CA ARG A 126 15.87 -3.25 -11.90
C ARG A 126 14.75 -4.18 -11.47
N MET A 127 13.58 -3.62 -11.28
CA MET A 127 12.37 -4.33 -10.85
C MET A 127 11.30 -4.13 -11.92
N LEU A 128 10.74 -5.21 -12.44
CA LEU A 128 9.53 -5.20 -13.25
C LEU A 128 8.35 -5.45 -12.30
N ASN A 129 7.51 -4.46 -12.14
CA ASN A 129 6.30 -4.54 -11.31
C ASN A 129 5.09 -4.78 -12.20
N VAL A 130 4.27 -5.77 -11.87
CA VAL A 130 3.00 -6.06 -12.57
C VAL A 130 1.88 -6.00 -11.56
N ILE A 131 0.85 -5.19 -11.84
CA ILE A 131 -0.30 -5.01 -10.95
C ILE A 131 -1.61 -5.20 -11.68
N ASP A 132 -2.60 -5.76 -11.01
CA ASP A 132 -4.00 -5.72 -11.44
C ASP A 132 -4.61 -4.39 -10.99
N GLU A 133 -5.05 -3.59 -11.94
CA GLU A 133 -5.58 -2.25 -11.64
C GLU A 133 -6.91 -2.28 -10.91
N PHE A 134 -7.70 -3.35 -11.02
CA PHE A 134 -8.98 -3.48 -10.31
C PHE A 134 -8.77 -3.87 -8.85
N THR A 135 -8.11 -5.00 -8.62
CA THR A 135 -7.88 -5.54 -7.28
C THR A 135 -6.81 -4.78 -6.50
N ARG A 136 -5.96 -4.00 -7.17
CA ARG A 136 -4.76 -3.34 -6.61
C ARG A 136 -3.66 -4.32 -6.20
N GLU A 137 -3.80 -5.58 -6.52
CA GLU A 137 -2.82 -6.60 -6.21
C GLU A 137 -1.55 -6.41 -7.03
N CYS A 138 -0.40 -6.54 -6.39
CA CYS A 138 0.88 -6.67 -7.07
C CYS A 138 1.09 -8.14 -7.43
N ILE A 139 0.83 -8.50 -8.69
CA ILE A 139 0.85 -9.88 -9.16
C ILE A 139 2.28 -10.41 -9.25
N ALA A 140 3.25 -9.57 -9.65
CA ALA A 140 4.65 -9.94 -9.68
C ALA A 140 5.57 -8.74 -9.46
N ILE A 141 6.75 -9.00 -8.87
CA ILE A 141 7.93 -8.13 -8.92
C ILE A 141 9.11 -9.00 -9.33
N ARG A 142 9.56 -8.88 -10.57
CA ARG A 142 10.79 -9.53 -11.04
C ARG A 142 11.96 -8.60 -10.78
N VAL A 143 12.95 -9.05 -10.03
CA VAL A 143 14.14 -8.27 -9.66
C VAL A 143 15.36 -8.88 -10.35
N ASP A 144 16.11 -8.07 -11.11
CA ASP A 144 17.39 -8.49 -11.66
C ASP A 144 18.33 -7.31 -11.93
N ARG A 145 19.58 -7.59 -12.37
CA ARG A 145 20.57 -6.55 -12.75
C ARG A 145 20.18 -5.87 -14.06
N LYS A 146 19.62 -6.64 -14.98
CA LYS A 146 19.15 -6.18 -16.29
C LYS A 146 17.86 -6.92 -16.61
N LEU A 147 16.87 -6.19 -17.09
CA LEU A 147 15.61 -6.73 -17.56
C LEU A 147 15.33 -6.16 -18.95
N LYS A 148 15.11 -7.05 -19.91
CA LYS A 148 14.85 -6.76 -21.32
C LYS A 148 13.41 -7.16 -21.67
N ALA A 149 12.99 -6.91 -22.91
CA ALA A 149 11.67 -7.30 -23.41
C ALA A 149 11.39 -8.81 -23.28
N VAL A 150 12.42 -9.65 -23.46
CA VAL A 150 12.29 -11.11 -23.28
C VAL A 150 11.93 -11.45 -21.83
N ASP A 151 12.57 -10.81 -20.84
CA ASP A 151 12.28 -11.03 -19.44
C ASP A 151 10.84 -10.61 -19.07
N VAL A 152 10.31 -9.58 -19.75
CA VAL A 152 8.90 -9.16 -19.60
C VAL A 152 7.97 -10.25 -20.16
N ILE A 153 8.28 -10.81 -21.33
CA ILE A 153 7.51 -11.91 -21.96
C ILE A 153 7.50 -13.12 -21.04
N ASP A 154 8.65 -13.51 -20.47
CA ASP A 154 8.75 -14.64 -19.54
C ASP A 154 7.84 -14.45 -18.33
N VAL A 155 7.93 -13.28 -17.67
CA VAL A 155 7.08 -12.97 -16.49
C VAL A 155 5.60 -12.97 -16.86
N LEU A 156 5.22 -12.36 -17.97
CA LEU A 156 3.82 -12.32 -18.38
C LEU A 156 3.32 -13.71 -18.78
N SER A 157 4.16 -14.55 -19.43
CA SER A 157 3.82 -15.93 -19.77
C SER A 157 3.49 -16.76 -18.52
N ASP A 158 4.36 -16.70 -17.51
CA ASP A 158 4.13 -17.37 -16.24
C ASP A 158 2.84 -16.91 -15.59
N LEU A 159 2.58 -15.60 -15.59
CA LEU A 159 1.37 -15.03 -15.03
C LEU A 159 0.11 -15.43 -15.80
N PHE A 160 0.17 -15.54 -17.14
CA PHE A 160 -0.96 -15.99 -17.96
C PHE A 160 -1.33 -17.45 -17.68
N ILE A 161 -0.32 -18.29 -17.44
CA ILE A 161 -0.54 -19.70 -17.04
C ILE A 161 -1.21 -19.76 -15.67
N LEU A 162 -0.74 -18.94 -14.72
CA LEU A 162 -1.22 -18.99 -13.34
C LEU A 162 -2.59 -18.33 -13.12
N ARG A 163 -2.90 -17.26 -13.84
CA ARG A 163 -4.06 -16.39 -13.58
C ARG A 163 -4.99 -16.19 -14.77
N GLY A 164 -4.62 -16.69 -15.92
CA GLY A 164 -5.30 -16.40 -17.18
C GLY A 164 -4.81 -15.10 -17.81
N ILE A 165 -5.24 -14.90 -19.05
CA ILE A 165 -4.85 -13.73 -19.87
C ILE A 165 -5.75 -12.55 -19.53
N PRO A 166 -5.20 -11.37 -19.17
CA PRO A 166 -6.01 -10.18 -18.94
C PRO A 166 -6.59 -9.66 -20.24
N THR A 167 -7.70 -8.94 -20.17
CA THR A 167 -8.29 -8.33 -21.36
C THR A 167 -7.39 -7.25 -21.95
N HIS A 168 -6.73 -6.48 -21.09
CA HIS A 168 -5.85 -5.39 -21.50
C HIS A 168 -4.54 -5.41 -20.70
N ILE A 169 -3.47 -5.05 -21.39
CA ILE A 169 -2.15 -4.80 -20.78
C ILE A 169 -1.77 -3.35 -21.02
N ARG A 170 -1.45 -2.64 -19.95
CA ARG A 170 -1.02 -1.24 -19.98
C ARG A 170 0.44 -1.11 -19.57
N SER A 171 1.19 -0.34 -20.36
CA SER A 171 2.57 0.05 -20.03
C SER A 171 2.82 1.48 -20.47
N ASP A 172 3.90 2.06 -19.99
CA ASP A 172 4.42 3.29 -20.56
C ASP A 172 5.02 3.02 -21.95
N ASN A 173 5.50 4.10 -22.61
CA ASN A 173 6.13 4.00 -23.91
C ASN A 173 7.66 3.79 -23.81
N GLY A 174 8.13 3.12 -22.76
CA GLY A 174 9.54 2.79 -22.63
C GLY A 174 10.06 1.91 -23.80
N PRO A 175 11.34 2.02 -24.18
CA PRO A 175 11.88 1.29 -25.33
C PRO A 175 11.76 -0.23 -25.20
N GLU A 176 11.78 -0.77 -23.97
CA GLU A 176 11.58 -2.19 -23.68
C GLU A 176 10.15 -2.65 -23.95
N PHE A 177 9.17 -1.75 -23.81
CA PHE A 177 7.75 -2.04 -23.98
C PHE A 177 7.25 -1.80 -25.40
N ILE A 178 7.98 -0.97 -26.17
CA ILE A 178 7.73 -0.74 -27.60
C ILE A 178 8.36 -1.84 -28.44
N ALA A 179 9.18 -2.71 -27.84
CA ALA A 179 9.85 -3.78 -28.58
C ALA A 179 8.84 -4.60 -29.41
N LYS A 180 9.09 -4.70 -30.71
CA LYS A 180 8.22 -5.37 -31.68
C LYS A 180 7.84 -6.79 -31.22
N ALA A 181 8.80 -7.54 -30.69
CA ALA A 181 8.61 -8.90 -30.21
C ALA A 181 7.57 -8.99 -29.08
N LEU A 182 7.60 -8.04 -28.13
CA LEU A 182 6.61 -8.02 -27.02
C LEU A 182 5.21 -7.69 -27.54
N ARG A 183 5.07 -6.75 -28.46
CA ARG A 183 3.77 -6.40 -29.07
C ARG A 183 3.18 -7.56 -29.85
N GLU A 184 3.99 -8.18 -30.72
CA GLU A 184 3.56 -9.33 -31.50
C GLU A 184 3.12 -10.49 -30.60
N TRP A 185 3.87 -10.73 -29.52
CA TRP A 185 3.54 -11.76 -28.56
C TRP A 185 2.24 -11.44 -27.81
N ILE A 186 2.04 -10.22 -27.28
CA ILE A 186 0.79 -9.81 -26.61
C ILE A 186 -0.41 -9.99 -27.54
N THR A 187 -0.29 -9.62 -28.80
CA THR A 187 -1.35 -9.79 -29.81
C THR A 187 -1.62 -11.26 -30.10
N ALA A 188 -0.56 -12.07 -30.22
CA ALA A 188 -0.67 -13.50 -30.53
C ALA A 188 -1.38 -14.28 -29.40
N VAL A 189 -1.21 -13.88 -28.14
CA VAL A 189 -1.89 -14.51 -26.99
C VAL A 189 -3.31 -13.98 -26.77
N GLY A 190 -3.78 -13.02 -27.56
CA GLY A 190 -5.16 -12.51 -27.52
C GLY A 190 -5.41 -11.39 -26.51
N ALA A 191 -4.37 -10.86 -25.85
CA ALA A 191 -4.51 -9.68 -25.01
C ALA A 191 -4.49 -8.39 -25.84
N LYS A 192 -5.19 -7.36 -25.38
CA LYS A 192 -5.19 -6.04 -26.02
C LYS A 192 -4.19 -5.12 -25.35
N THR A 193 -3.35 -4.45 -26.12
CA THR A 193 -2.43 -3.46 -25.56
C THR A 193 -3.14 -2.12 -25.41
N ALA A 194 -3.20 -1.60 -24.20
CA ALA A 194 -3.66 -0.26 -23.89
C ALA A 194 -2.44 0.67 -23.77
N TYR A 195 -1.99 1.26 -24.85
CA TYR A 195 -0.88 2.21 -24.82
C TYR A 195 -1.31 3.52 -24.16
N ILE A 196 -0.41 4.06 -23.37
CA ILE A 196 -0.53 5.41 -22.82
C ILE A 196 -0.25 6.39 -23.97
N MET A 197 -1.15 7.34 -24.20
CA MET A 197 -0.92 8.38 -25.19
C MET A 197 0.35 9.17 -24.85
N PRO A 198 1.20 9.52 -25.83
CA PRO A 198 2.33 10.41 -25.60
C PRO A 198 1.87 11.70 -24.90
N GLY A 199 2.45 12.02 -23.73
CA GLY A 199 2.05 13.17 -22.94
C GLY A 199 0.95 12.93 -21.91
N SER A 200 0.43 11.70 -21.76
CA SER A 200 -0.63 11.32 -20.81
C SER A 200 -0.15 10.40 -19.68
N PRO A 201 0.86 10.80 -18.89
CA PRO A 201 1.42 9.92 -17.83
C PRO A 201 0.37 9.52 -16.77
N TRP A 202 -0.71 10.28 -16.60
CA TRP A 202 -1.80 9.95 -15.66
C TRP A 202 -2.54 8.66 -16.01
N GLU A 203 -2.40 8.14 -17.22
CA GLU A 203 -3.01 6.87 -17.59
C GLU A 203 -2.38 5.68 -16.87
N ASN A 204 -1.08 5.73 -16.51
CA ASN A 204 -0.39 4.72 -15.70
C ASN A 204 -0.43 5.00 -14.18
N GLY A 205 -1.36 5.85 -13.73
CA GLY A 205 -1.40 6.30 -12.34
C GLY A 205 -1.55 5.20 -11.29
N TYR A 206 -1.98 4.00 -11.66
CA TYR A 206 -2.03 2.85 -10.74
C TYR A 206 -0.64 2.31 -10.47
N CYS A 207 0.14 2.08 -11.51
CA CYS A 207 1.51 1.60 -11.41
C CYS A 207 2.42 2.66 -10.76
N GLU A 208 2.28 3.94 -11.14
CA GLU A 208 2.98 5.05 -10.50
C GLU A 208 2.68 5.15 -9.00
N SER A 209 1.40 4.99 -8.62
CA SER A 209 0.98 4.99 -7.23
C SER A 209 1.56 3.78 -6.46
N PHE A 210 1.64 2.62 -7.09
CA PHE A 210 2.27 1.44 -6.52
C PHE A 210 3.77 1.67 -6.34
N ASN A 211 4.47 2.12 -7.38
CA ASN A 211 5.91 2.40 -7.36
C ASN A 211 6.27 3.44 -6.30
N SER A 212 5.43 4.46 -6.12
CA SER A 212 5.61 5.43 -5.03
C SER A 212 5.53 4.79 -3.65
N LYS A 213 4.66 3.79 -3.44
CA LYS A 213 4.55 3.08 -2.17
C LYS A 213 5.74 2.14 -1.96
N LEU A 214 6.16 1.41 -3.00
CA LEU A 214 7.34 0.57 -2.96
C LEU A 214 8.58 1.39 -2.56
N ARG A 215 8.77 2.57 -3.16
CA ARG A 215 9.87 3.47 -2.78
C ARG A 215 9.74 3.98 -1.35
N ASP A 216 8.57 4.50 -0.99
CA ASP A 216 8.33 5.14 0.31
C ASP A 216 8.40 4.15 1.48
N GLU A 217 7.90 2.96 1.30
CA GLU A 217 7.72 1.98 2.38
C GLU A 217 8.85 0.95 2.46
N LEU A 218 9.64 0.78 1.39
CA LEU A 218 10.75 -0.16 1.33
C LEU A 218 12.05 0.48 0.83
N LEU A 219 12.13 0.85 -0.46
CA LEU A 219 13.41 1.14 -1.12
C LEU A 219 14.16 2.33 -0.48
N ASN A 220 13.45 3.33 0.03
CA ASN A 220 14.08 4.49 0.68
C ASN A 220 14.59 4.19 2.11
N GLY A 221 14.20 3.06 2.69
CA GLY A 221 14.57 2.68 4.05
C GLY A 221 15.55 1.51 4.12
N GLU A 222 15.75 0.78 3.01
CA GLU A 222 16.56 -0.43 2.98
C GLU A 222 17.87 -0.24 2.23
N ILE A 223 18.91 -0.93 2.70
CA ILE A 223 20.21 -1.02 2.03
C ILE A 223 20.44 -2.47 1.60
N PHE A 224 20.34 -2.73 0.30
CA PHE A 224 20.57 -4.06 -0.25
C PHE A 224 22.07 -4.32 -0.47
N TYR A 225 22.65 -5.29 0.20
CA TYR A 225 24.06 -5.66 0.00
C TYR A 225 24.24 -6.58 -1.21
N THR A 226 23.30 -7.46 -1.46
CA THR A 226 23.34 -8.41 -2.59
C THR A 226 22.04 -8.41 -3.39
N LEU A 227 22.12 -8.89 -4.65
CA LEU A 227 20.93 -9.09 -5.48
C LEU A 227 20.00 -10.16 -4.89
N LYS A 228 20.56 -11.22 -4.27
CA LYS A 228 19.78 -12.29 -3.65
C LYS A 228 18.96 -11.76 -2.48
N GLU A 229 19.59 -10.96 -1.64
CA GLU A 229 18.93 -10.29 -0.51
C GLU A 229 17.81 -9.36 -1.01
N ALA A 230 18.09 -8.51 -2.01
CA ALA A 230 17.08 -7.64 -2.61
C ALA A 230 15.86 -8.43 -3.12
N LYS A 231 16.09 -9.56 -3.81
CA LYS A 231 15.00 -10.43 -4.27
C LYS A 231 14.12 -10.94 -3.12
N ILE A 232 14.72 -11.36 -2.03
CA ILE A 232 14.00 -11.90 -0.85
C ILE A 232 13.20 -10.78 -0.15
N ILE A 233 13.84 -9.65 0.14
CA ILE A 233 13.20 -8.56 0.88
C ILE A 233 12.07 -7.94 0.07
N ILE A 234 12.27 -7.72 -1.23
CA ILE A 234 11.25 -7.16 -2.12
C ILE A 234 10.06 -8.12 -2.26
N GLU A 235 10.30 -9.45 -2.38
CA GLU A 235 9.22 -10.43 -2.44
C GLU A 235 8.43 -10.49 -1.12
N ASN A 236 9.10 -10.46 0.03
CA ASN A 236 8.43 -10.40 1.34
C ASN A 236 7.56 -9.13 1.45
N TRP A 237 8.07 -7.98 0.97
CA TRP A 237 7.28 -6.75 0.93
C TRP A 237 6.09 -6.87 -0.02
N ARG A 238 6.22 -7.50 -1.19
CA ARG A 238 5.11 -7.77 -2.11
C ARG A 238 4.01 -8.60 -1.45
N GLN A 239 4.40 -9.66 -0.75
CA GLN A 239 3.45 -10.49 0.00
C GLN A 239 2.76 -9.68 1.10
N HIS A 240 3.51 -8.92 1.90
CA HIS A 240 2.96 -8.02 2.91
C HIS A 240 2.00 -6.98 2.29
N TYR A 241 2.39 -6.38 1.15
CA TYR A 241 1.57 -5.42 0.40
C TYR A 241 0.21 -6.02 0.02
N ASN A 242 0.19 -7.26 -0.43
CA ASN A 242 -1.01 -7.94 -0.88
C ASN A 242 -1.88 -8.50 0.26
N THR A 243 -1.28 -8.98 1.37
CA THR A 243 -2.00 -9.77 2.37
C THR A 243 -2.26 -9.06 3.70
N VAL A 244 -1.43 -8.08 4.04
CA VAL A 244 -1.46 -7.42 5.37
C VAL A 244 -1.71 -5.92 5.26
N ARG A 245 -1.09 -5.28 4.28
CA ARG A 245 -1.09 -3.82 4.16
C ARG A 245 -2.49 -3.25 3.94
N PRO A 246 -2.99 -2.33 4.80
CA PRO A 246 -4.29 -1.71 4.60
C PRO A 246 -4.29 -0.72 3.41
N HIS A 247 -5.25 -0.89 2.49
CA HIS A 247 -5.44 -0.03 1.31
C HIS A 247 -6.67 0.86 1.47
N SER A 248 -6.49 2.18 1.48
CA SER A 248 -7.60 3.12 1.63
C SER A 248 -8.65 3.02 0.52
N SER A 249 -8.23 2.70 -0.70
CA SER A 249 -9.13 2.49 -1.84
C SER A 249 -9.96 1.20 -1.76
N LEU A 250 -9.60 0.28 -0.87
CA LEU A 250 -10.27 -1.00 -0.63
C LEU A 250 -10.92 -1.04 0.77
N GLY A 251 -11.29 0.13 1.32
CA GLY A 251 -11.87 0.20 2.66
C GLY A 251 -10.91 -0.26 3.77
N TYR A 252 -9.62 -0.04 3.57
CA TYR A 252 -8.53 -0.49 4.45
C TYR A 252 -8.34 -2.00 4.54
N LYS A 253 -8.90 -2.78 3.61
CA LYS A 253 -8.57 -4.19 3.43
C LYS A 253 -7.31 -4.35 2.57
N PRO A 254 -6.55 -5.46 2.67
CA PRO A 254 -5.51 -5.79 1.71
C PRO A 254 -6.11 -6.23 0.36
N PRO A 255 -5.35 -6.19 -0.76
CA PRO A 255 -5.81 -6.64 -2.07
C PRO A 255 -6.17 -8.13 -2.12
N ALA A 256 -5.38 -9.00 -1.53
CA ALA A 256 -5.69 -10.41 -1.30
C ALA A 256 -6.39 -10.53 0.07
N PRO A 257 -7.40 -11.39 0.26
CA PRO A 257 -7.70 -12.63 -0.48
C PRO A 257 -8.72 -12.48 -1.61
N GLU A 258 -9.14 -11.30 -1.99
CA GLU A 258 -10.16 -11.15 -3.06
C GLU A 258 -9.63 -11.59 -4.43
N ALA A 259 -8.30 -11.54 -4.64
CA ALA A 259 -7.64 -11.90 -5.88
C ALA A 259 -7.00 -13.31 -5.89
N VAL A 260 -6.78 -13.95 -4.76
CA VAL A 260 -6.14 -15.27 -4.70
C VAL A 260 -7.17 -16.36 -4.56
N VAL A 261 -7.78 -16.75 -5.68
CA VAL A 261 -8.29 -18.11 -5.81
C VAL A 261 -7.12 -19.00 -6.24
N TRP A 262 -6.35 -19.49 -5.28
CA TRP A 262 -5.43 -20.58 -5.55
C TRP A 262 -6.24 -21.76 -6.11
N PRO A 263 -5.80 -22.39 -7.21
CA PRO A 263 -6.40 -23.65 -7.60
C PRO A 263 -6.30 -24.58 -6.39
N LYS A 264 -7.45 -25.08 -5.91
CA LYS A 264 -7.48 -26.04 -4.83
C LYS A 264 -6.57 -27.21 -5.24
N GLN A 265 -5.42 -27.31 -4.62
CA GLN A 265 -4.68 -28.55 -4.65
C GLN A 265 -5.62 -29.59 -4.04
N ASN A 266 -6.03 -30.56 -4.85
CA ASN A 266 -6.77 -31.73 -4.37
C ASN A 266 -5.83 -32.59 -3.52
N GLY A 267 -5.56 -32.13 -2.32
CA GLY A 267 -4.91 -32.85 -1.24
C GLY A 267 -5.82 -32.86 -0.02
N PRO A 268 -5.74 -33.85 0.87
CA PRO A 268 -6.61 -33.97 2.03
C PRO A 268 -6.50 -32.70 2.87
N ALA A 269 -7.67 -32.15 3.22
CA ALA A 269 -7.83 -30.92 3.97
C ALA A 269 -6.99 -30.95 5.25
N SER A 270 -5.87 -30.27 5.25
CA SER A 270 -5.24 -29.88 6.50
C SER A 270 -6.11 -28.79 7.12
N THR A 271 -6.72 -29.10 8.24
CA THR A 271 -7.42 -28.19 9.14
C THR A 271 -6.60 -26.91 9.29
N PRO A 272 -7.18 -25.71 9.12
CA PRO A 272 -6.46 -24.49 9.41
C PRO A 272 -6.12 -24.50 10.90
N THR A 273 -4.83 -24.65 11.18
CA THR A 273 -4.29 -24.38 12.50
C THR A 273 -4.56 -22.89 12.75
N VAL A 274 -5.48 -22.62 13.67
CA VAL A 274 -5.71 -21.26 14.19
C VAL A 274 -4.36 -20.78 14.67
N ALA A 275 -3.83 -19.80 13.96
CA ALA A 275 -2.60 -19.13 14.38
C ALA A 275 -2.84 -18.59 15.78
N SER A 276 -2.22 -19.23 16.76
CA SER A 276 -2.17 -18.77 18.13
C SER A 276 -1.65 -17.34 18.13
N ARG A 277 -2.34 -16.46 18.86
CA ARG A 277 -1.95 -15.07 19.12
C ARG A 277 -0.45 -15.02 19.40
N PRO A 278 0.34 -14.15 18.75
CA PRO A 278 1.67 -13.88 19.22
C PRO A 278 1.54 -13.29 20.63
N ILE A 279 1.93 -14.04 21.63
CA ILE A 279 2.19 -13.53 22.98
C ILE A 279 3.44 -12.69 22.82
N MET A 280 3.27 -11.39 22.78
CA MET A 280 4.40 -10.47 22.93
C MET A 280 4.77 -10.42 24.42
N HIS A 281 5.96 -10.90 24.71
CA HIS A 281 6.67 -10.62 25.95
C HIS A 281 7.40 -9.29 25.83
#